data_5b7c393d49fe56dc427ee81245be001d
#
_entry.id   5b7c393d49fe56dc427ee81245be001d
#
_cell.length_a   1.000
_cell.length_b   1.000
_cell.length_c   1.000
_cell.angle_alpha   90.00
_cell.angle_beta   90.00
_cell.angle_gamma   90.00
#
_symmetry.space_group_name_H-M   'P 1'
#
loop_
_entity.id
_entity.type
_entity.pdbx_description
1 polymer ?
#
loop_
_entity_poly.entity_id
_entity_poly.type
_entity_poly.pdbx_seq_one_letter_code
_entity_poly.pdbx_strand_id
1 'polypeptide(L)'
;LYGCLKVGAIAVPIFSGFGVDATATRIEDSGCSVLFTADGFYRRGGEVTLKDGADAAIKQAGQVEHTVVYDRLGIADRQDEFIKWTGRDDWWSETVDEADSHYETKELPSAQESMLLYSSGTTGEPKGIVHTHAGVLLQTAKEIHFGFDHKPSDRFFWVSDIGWMMGPWTL
;
A
#
# COMPACT_ATOMS: atom_id res chain seq x y z
N LEU A 1 5.71 -2.15 -1.43
CA LEU A 1 6.42 -0.94 -1.01
C LEU A 1 7.81 -0.87 -1.65
N TYR A 2 8.73 -1.79 -1.36
CA TYR A 2 10.11 -1.76 -1.90
C TYR A 2 10.17 -1.80 -3.43
N GLY A 3 9.25 -2.50 -4.09
CA GLY A 3 9.15 -2.47 -5.54
C GLY A 3 8.91 -1.05 -6.07
N CYS A 4 8.01 -0.30 -5.46
CA CYS A 4 7.78 1.10 -5.82
C CYS A 4 9.06 1.94 -5.64
N LEU A 5 9.77 1.77 -4.53
CA LEU A 5 11.02 2.49 -4.28
C LEU A 5 12.09 2.17 -5.32
N LYS A 6 12.23 0.90 -5.72
CA LYS A 6 13.20 0.45 -6.73
C LYS A 6 12.97 1.08 -8.11
N VAL A 7 11.72 1.27 -8.50
CA VAL A 7 11.36 1.88 -9.80
C VAL A 7 11.26 3.40 -9.73
N GLY A 8 11.35 3.99 -8.55
CA GLY A 8 11.22 5.43 -8.33
C GLY A 8 9.78 5.94 -8.35
N ALA A 9 8.82 5.05 -8.11
CA ALA A 9 7.42 5.41 -7.91
C ALA A 9 7.17 5.84 -6.47
N ILE A 10 6.25 6.78 -6.26
CA ILE A 10 5.83 7.21 -4.93
C ILE A 10 4.81 6.20 -4.40
N ALA A 11 5.13 5.55 -3.29
CA ALA A 11 4.22 4.64 -2.62
C ALA A 11 3.24 5.42 -1.73
N VAL A 12 1.95 5.06 -1.82
CA VAL A 12 0.88 5.66 -1.00
C VAL A 12 0.20 4.57 -0.18
N PRO A 13 0.72 4.24 1.01
CA PRO A 13 0.10 3.25 1.87
C PRO A 13 -1.26 3.73 2.38
N ILE A 14 -2.30 2.90 2.18
CA ILE A 14 -3.66 3.17 2.64
C ILE A 14 -4.07 2.07 3.61
N PHE A 15 -4.53 2.45 4.81
CA PHE A 15 -4.95 1.51 5.84
C PHE A 15 -6.15 0.68 5.37
N SER A 16 -6.01 -0.64 5.44
CA SER A 16 -7.03 -1.60 4.98
C SER A 16 -8.38 -1.51 5.73
N GLY A 17 -8.40 -0.85 6.88
CA GLY A 17 -9.61 -0.60 7.67
C GLY A 17 -10.34 0.70 7.36
N PHE A 18 -9.88 1.50 6.39
CA PHE A 18 -10.60 2.70 5.98
C PHE A 18 -11.86 2.37 5.18
N GLY A 19 -12.90 3.21 5.36
CA GLY A 19 -14.10 3.17 4.52
C GLY A 19 -13.86 3.83 3.15
N VAL A 20 -14.87 3.73 2.30
CA VAL A 20 -14.84 4.20 0.91
C VAL A 20 -14.40 5.66 0.79
N ASP A 21 -15.03 6.57 1.53
CA ASP A 21 -14.73 8.02 1.45
C ASP A 21 -13.28 8.33 1.84
N ALA A 22 -12.81 7.74 2.93
CA ALA A 22 -11.44 7.95 3.39
C ALA A 22 -10.39 7.39 2.42
N THR A 23 -10.70 6.30 1.72
CA THR A 23 -9.87 5.72 0.68
C THR A 23 -9.90 6.58 -0.58
N ALA A 24 -11.09 6.99 -1.02
CA ALA A 24 -11.28 7.85 -2.19
C ALA A 24 -10.54 9.18 -2.07
N THR A 25 -10.64 9.85 -0.91
CA THR A 25 -9.92 11.11 -0.66
C THR A 25 -8.41 10.95 -0.84
N ARG A 26 -7.82 9.83 -0.40
CA ARG A 26 -6.38 9.59 -0.53
C ARG A 26 -5.99 9.24 -1.97
N ILE A 27 -6.81 8.50 -2.68
CA ILE A 27 -6.63 8.22 -4.10
C ILE A 27 -6.65 9.53 -4.89
N GLU A 28 -7.66 10.37 -4.66
CA GLU A 28 -7.83 11.65 -5.34
C GLU A 28 -6.67 12.62 -5.06
N ASP A 29 -6.35 12.84 -3.79
CA ASP A 29 -5.31 13.79 -3.36
C ASP A 29 -3.91 13.34 -3.83
N SER A 30 -3.62 12.04 -3.81
CA SER A 30 -2.33 11.52 -4.25
C SER A 30 -2.15 11.43 -5.76
N GLY A 31 -3.22 11.48 -6.54
CA GLY A 31 -3.18 11.30 -7.98
C GLY A 31 -2.69 9.93 -8.42
N CYS A 32 -2.89 8.89 -7.62
CA CYS A 32 -2.36 7.56 -7.95
C CYS A 32 -3.06 6.96 -9.17
N SER A 33 -2.27 6.34 -10.06
CA SER A 33 -2.75 5.67 -11.27
C SER A 33 -2.86 4.15 -11.11
N VAL A 34 -2.16 3.57 -10.16
CA VAL A 34 -2.16 2.12 -9.90
C VAL A 34 -2.54 1.85 -8.45
N LEU A 35 -3.51 0.97 -8.24
CA LEU A 35 -3.92 0.50 -6.93
C LEU A 35 -3.58 -0.98 -6.75
N PHE A 36 -2.89 -1.32 -5.66
CA PHE A 36 -2.73 -2.69 -5.20
C PHE A 36 -3.72 -2.95 -4.07
N THR A 37 -4.53 -3.98 -4.21
CA THR A 37 -5.50 -4.40 -3.19
C THR A 37 -5.51 -5.92 -3.07
N ALA A 38 -6.34 -6.45 -2.16
CA ALA A 38 -6.68 -7.87 -2.14
C ALA A 38 -8.18 -8.02 -2.41
N ASP A 39 -8.60 -9.23 -2.76
CA ASP A 39 -10.00 -9.62 -2.79
C ASP A 39 -10.65 -9.38 -1.43
N GLY A 40 -9.95 -9.73 -0.34
CA GLY A 40 -10.38 -9.52 1.02
C GLY A 40 -9.40 -10.04 2.06
N PHE A 41 -9.86 -10.20 3.29
CA PHE A 41 -9.07 -10.75 4.38
C PHE A 41 -9.95 -11.41 5.46
N TYR A 42 -9.35 -12.22 6.32
CA TYR A 42 -10.04 -12.84 7.46
C TYR A 42 -10.00 -11.95 8.69
N ARG A 43 -11.15 -11.70 9.30
CA ARG A 43 -11.26 -10.94 10.55
C ARG A 43 -12.29 -11.57 11.48
N ARG A 44 -11.90 -11.86 12.72
CA ARG A 44 -12.78 -12.42 13.77
C ARG A 44 -13.51 -13.68 13.32
N GLY A 45 -12.87 -14.52 12.52
CA GLY A 45 -13.46 -15.76 12.01
C GLY A 45 -14.38 -15.60 10.80
N GLY A 46 -14.54 -14.41 10.26
CA GLY A 46 -15.30 -14.11 9.04
C GLY A 46 -14.42 -13.54 7.93
N GLU A 47 -14.96 -13.58 6.71
CA GLU A 47 -14.36 -12.93 5.53
C GLU A 47 -14.83 -11.48 5.45
N VAL A 48 -13.91 -10.58 5.08
CA VAL A 48 -14.18 -9.17 4.81
C VAL A 48 -13.68 -8.87 3.41
N THR A 49 -14.57 -8.48 2.50
CA THR A 49 -14.22 -8.10 1.13
C THR A 49 -13.54 -6.72 1.12
N LEU A 50 -12.45 -6.58 0.37
CA LEU A 50 -11.76 -5.29 0.15
C LEU A 50 -12.01 -4.73 -1.24
N LYS A 51 -12.11 -5.59 -2.25
CA LYS A 51 -12.24 -5.18 -3.66
C LYS A 51 -13.46 -4.30 -3.91
N ASP A 52 -14.61 -4.62 -3.31
CA ASP A 52 -15.83 -3.82 -3.47
C ASP A 52 -15.65 -2.39 -2.93
N GLY A 53 -15.00 -2.27 -1.77
CA GLY A 53 -14.68 -0.98 -1.18
C GLY A 53 -13.66 -0.19 -2.01
N ALA A 54 -12.67 -0.89 -2.56
CA ALA A 54 -11.69 -0.30 -3.47
C ALA A 54 -12.35 0.22 -4.76
N ASP A 55 -13.23 -0.57 -5.38
CA ASP A 55 -13.98 -0.16 -6.58
C ASP A 55 -14.87 1.05 -6.34
N ALA A 56 -15.56 1.08 -5.21
CA ALA A 56 -16.38 2.22 -4.83
C ALA A 56 -15.53 3.48 -4.63
N ALA A 57 -14.36 3.35 -3.98
CA ALA A 57 -13.43 4.46 -3.79
C ALA A 57 -12.82 4.95 -5.12
N ILE A 58 -12.42 4.04 -6.00
CA ILE A 58 -11.91 4.39 -7.33
C ILE A 58 -13.00 5.10 -8.16
N LYS A 59 -14.23 4.62 -8.10
CA LYS A 59 -15.35 5.27 -8.81
C LYS A 59 -15.56 6.70 -8.33
N GLN A 60 -15.38 6.95 -7.04
CA GLN A 60 -15.53 8.29 -6.46
C GLN A 60 -14.35 9.19 -6.82
N ALA A 61 -13.11 8.70 -6.77
CA ALA A 61 -11.89 9.43 -7.08
C ALA A 61 -11.63 9.62 -8.59
N GLY A 62 -12.00 8.65 -9.43
CA GLY A 62 -12.07 8.76 -10.88
C GLY A 62 -10.76 8.65 -11.66
N GLN A 63 -9.62 8.30 -11.04
CA GLN A 63 -8.30 8.43 -11.69
C GLN A 63 -7.39 7.20 -11.68
N VAL A 64 -7.81 6.08 -11.11
CA VAL A 64 -7.03 4.84 -11.11
C VAL A 64 -7.20 4.12 -12.46
N GLU A 65 -6.09 3.88 -13.13
CA GLU A 65 -6.04 3.24 -14.45
C GLU A 65 -5.90 1.72 -14.34
N HIS A 66 -5.15 1.24 -13.34
CA HIS A 66 -4.89 -0.19 -13.13
C HIS A 66 -5.11 -0.58 -11.67
N THR A 67 -5.68 -1.76 -11.46
CA THR A 67 -5.86 -2.35 -10.14
C THR A 67 -5.29 -3.75 -10.13
N VAL A 68 -4.29 -4.00 -9.28
CA VAL A 68 -3.73 -5.35 -9.10
C VAL A 68 -4.31 -5.96 -7.82
N VAL A 69 -4.97 -7.10 -7.97
CA VAL A 69 -5.72 -7.77 -6.90
C VAL A 69 -5.00 -9.03 -6.44
N TYR A 70 -4.65 -9.09 -5.16
CA TYR A 70 -4.09 -10.29 -4.56
C TYR A 70 -5.21 -11.21 -4.09
N ASP A 71 -5.19 -12.46 -4.55
CA ASP A 71 -6.15 -13.51 -4.16
C ASP A 71 -5.80 -14.06 -2.78
N ARG A 72 -6.34 -13.44 -1.72
CA ARG A 72 -6.11 -13.80 -0.32
C ARG A 72 -7.16 -14.75 0.23
N LEU A 73 -8.39 -14.64 -0.25
CA LEU A 73 -9.52 -15.45 0.16
C LEU A 73 -9.75 -16.68 -0.75
N GLY A 74 -9.03 -16.76 -1.88
CA GLY A 74 -9.22 -17.80 -2.88
C GLY A 74 -10.47 -17.57 -3.73
N ILE A 75 -10.86 -16.33 -3.96
CA ILE A 75 -12.09 -15.99 -4.70
C ILE A 75 -11.91 -16.25 -6.20
N ALA A 76 -10.68 -16.17 -6.73
CA ALA A 76 -10.39 -16.49 -8.13
C ALA A 76 -10.88 -17.89 -8.53
N ASP A 77 -10.76 -18.86 -7.62
CA ASP A 77 -11.18 -20.25 -7.85
C ASP A 77 -12.65 -20.50 -7.54
N ARG A 78 -13.31 -19.62 -6.80
CA ARG A 78 -14.69 -19.85 -6.31
C ARG A 78 -15.76 -19.58 -7.36
N GLN A 79 -15.44 -18.92 -8.49
CA GLN A 79 -16.41 -18.40 -9.46
C GLN A 79 -17.54 -17.57 -8.79
N ASP A 80 -17.23 -16.94 -7.67
CA ASP A 80 -18.19 -16.22 -6.88
C ASP A 80 -18.55 -14.90 -7.57
N GLU A 81 -19.85 -14.67 -7.75
CA GLU A 81 -20.41 -13.42 -8.31
C GLU A 81 -20.14 -12.18 -7.43
N PHE A 82 -19.40 -12.35 -6.32
CA PHE A 82 -19.17 -11.30 -5.33
C PHE A 82 -18.17 -10.25 -5.74
N ILE A 83 -17.22 -10.57 -6.63
CA ILE A 83 -16.28 -9.58 -7.14
C ILE A 83 -16.64 -9.16 -8.56
N LYS A 84 -16.97 -7.89 -8.72
CA LYS A 84 -17.15 -7.28 -10.05
C LYS A 84 -15.78 -6.99 -10.65
N TRP A 85 -15.42 -7.78 -11.63
CA TRP A 85 -14.22 -7.57 -12.43
C TRP A 85 -14.44 -6.48 -13.47
N THR A 86 -13.48 -5.57 -13.62
CA THR A 86 -13.52 -4.49 -14.61
C THR A 86 -12.32 -4.58 -15.54
N GLY A 87 -12.33 -3.88 -16.65
CA GLY A 87 -11.22 -3.91 -17.62
C GLY A 87 -9.90 -3.28 -17.15
N ARG A 88 -9.85 -2.74 -15.92
CA ARG A 88 -8.63 -2.22 -15.30
C ARG A 88 -8.00 -3.18 -14.27
N ASP A 89 -8.68 -4.30 -13.98
CA ASP A 89 -8.31 -5.21 -12.90
C ASP A 89 -7.51 -6.38 -13.45
N ASP A 90 -6.40 -6.69 -12.79
CA ASP A 90 -5.54 -7.82 -13.08
C ASP A 90 -5.27 -8.61 -11.80
N TRP A 91 -5.17 -9.94 -11.88
CA TRP A 91 -4.73 -10.73 -10.76
C TRP A 91 -3.22 -10.55 -10.52
N TRP A 92 -2.82 -10.54 -9.26
CA TRP A 92 -1.42 -10.55 -8.87
C TRP A 92 -0.64 -11.70 -9.51
N SER A 93 -1.25 -12.89 -9.56
CA SER A 93 -0.67 -14.08 -10.18
C SER A 93 -0.44 -13.94 -11.68
N GLU A 94 -1.24 -13.12 -12.38
CA GLU A 94 -1.14 -12.91 -13.83
C GLU A 94 -0.18 -11.76 -14.20
N THR A 95 0.21 -10.96 -13.24
CA THR A 95 1.05 -9.77 -13.47
C THR A 95 2.36 -9.85 -12.69
N VAL A 96 2.31 -9.85 -11.36
CA VAL A 96 3.50 -9.77 -10.51
C VAL A 96 4.26 -11.09 -10.47
N ASP A 97 3.54 -12.23 -10.39
CA ASP A 97 4.19 -13.55 -10.34
C ASP A 97 4.77 -13.97 -11.71
N GLU A 98 4.24 -13.43 -12.81
CA GLU A 98 4.76 -13.63 -14.17
C GLU A 98 5.87 -12.63 -14.53
N ALA A 99 6.10 -11.60 -13.72
CA ALA A 99 7.13 -10.61 -13.98
C ALA A 99 8.54 -11.18 -13.77
N ASP A 100 9.52 -10.61 -14.50
CA ASP A 100 10.93 -10.97 -14.29
C ASP A 100 11.33 -10.71 -12.82
N SER A 101 11.92 -11.71 -12.20
CA SER A 101 12.42 -11.64 -10.82
C SER A 101 13.60 -10.66 -10.66
N HIS A 102 14.23 -10.29 -11.78
CA HIS A 102 15.34 -9.34 -11.80
C HIS A 102 14.88 -7.99 -12.35
N TYR A 103 15.08 -6.95 -11.54
CA TYR A 103 14.91 -5.55 -11.94
C TYR A 103 16.06 -4.72 -11.41
N GLU A 104 16.75 -4.01 -12.31
CA GLU A 104 17.83 -3.11 -11.92
C GLU A 104 17.26 -1.89 -11.18
N THR A 105 17.71 -1.68 -9.94
CA THR A 105 17.27 -0.55 -9.13
C THR A 105 17.69 0.77 -9.79
N LYS A 106 16.74 1.67 -10.01
CA LYS A 106 17.05 2.99 -10.54
C LYS A 106 17.93 3.79 -9.58
N GLU A 107 18.94 4.42 -10.13
CA GLU A 107 19.70 5.44 -9.41
C GLU A 107 18.85 6.73 -9.32
N LEU A 108 18.58 7.16 -8.10
CA LEU A 108 17.70 8.28 -7.81
C LEU A 108 18.38 9.26 -6.85
N PRO A 109 18.10 10.56 -6.95
CA PRO A 109 18.52 11.51 -5.95
C PRO A 109 17.99 11.14 -4.55
N SER A 110 18.82 11.21 -3.53
CA SER A 110 18.43 10.88 -2.15
C SER A 110 17.27 11.72 -1.62
N ALA A 111 17.11 12.93 -2.13
CA ALA A 111 16.00 13.84 -1.80
C ALA A 111 14.74 13.63 -2.64
N GLN A 112 14.74 12.66 -3.58
CA GLN A 112 13.54 12.37 -4.37
C GLN A 112 12.44 11.82 -3.48
N GLU A 113 11.21 12.20 -3.78
CA GLU A 113 10.00 11.70 -3.13
C GLU A 113 9.85 10.19 -3.32
N SER A 114 9.51 9.50 -2.25
CA SER A 114 9.44 8.04 -2.24
C SER A 114 8.13 7.50 -1.67
N MET A 115 7.53 8.24 -0.76
CA MET A 115 6.32 7.80 -0.08
C MET A 115 5.48 8.99 0.37
N LEU A 116 4.16 8.83 0.30
CA LEU A 116 3.18 9.78 0.80
C LEU A 116 2.36 9.11 1.91
N LEU A 117 2.50 9.62 3.13
CA LEU A 117 1.74 9.14 4.29
C LEU A 117 0.72 10.18 4.73
N TYR A 118 -0.48 9.73 5.08
CA TYR A 118 -1.55 10.62 5.54
C TYR A 118 -1.68 10.62 7.06
N SER A 119 -1.67 11.83 7.61
CA SER A 119 -2.05 12.06 9.01
C SER A 119 -3.51 12.49 9.10
N SER A 120 -4.13 12.32 10.29
CA SER A 120 -5.53 12.71 10.53
C SER A 120 -5.79 14.21 10.46
N GLY A 121 -4.74 15.03 10.40
CA GLY A 121 -4.86 16.49 10.40
C GLY A 121 -5.56 17.06 11.64
N THR A 122 -5.21 18.27 12.03
CA THR A 122 -5.89 18.98 13.14
C THR A 122 -7.21 19.63 12.70
N THR A 123 -7.45 19.72 11.41
CA THR A 123 -8.63 20.37 10.79
C THR A 123 -9.69 19.37 10.32
N GLY A 124 -9.50 18.07 10.55
CA GLY A 124 -10.40 17.01 10.11
C GLY A 124 -10.09 16.44 8.70
N GLU A 125 -9.46 17.22 7.82
CA GLU A 125 -9.03 16.72 6.51
C GLU A 125 -7.70 16.01 6.62
N PRO A 126 -7.51 14.86 5.92
CA PRO A 126 -6.24 14.16 5.87
C PRO A 126 -5.17 15.06 5.23
N LYS A 127 -3.97 15.04 5.81
CA LYS A 127 -2.82 15.76 5.26
C LYS A 127 -1.77 14.78 4.78
N GLY A 128 -1.44 14.84 3.49
CA GLY A 128 -0.35 14.08 2.89
C GLY A 128 1.00 14.63 3.32
N ILE A 129 1.85 13.76 3.87
CA ILE A 129 3.22 14.08 4.27
C ILE A 129 4.15 13.32 3.32
N VAL A 130 4.91 14.09 2.55
CA VAL A 130 5.87 13.54 1.59
C VAL A 130 7.15 13.13 2.32
N HIS A 131 7.58 11.92 2.06
CA HIS A 131 8.84 11.37 2.54
C HIS A 131 9.80 11.16 1.37
N THR A 132 11.08 11.48 1.58
CA THR A 132 12.14 11.24 0.60
C THR A 132 12.82 9.89 0.84
N HIS A 133 13.53 9.37 -0.17
CA HIS A 133 14.27 8.11 -0.05
C HIS A 133 15.23 8.11 1.15
N ALA A 134 16.10 9.12 1.26
CA ALA A 134 17.03 9.23 2.38
C ALA A 134 16.30 9.49 3.71
N GLY A 135 15.24 10.32 3.69
CA GLY A 135 14.50 10.69 4.90
C GLY A 135 13.88 9.48 5.60
N VAL A 136 13.19 8.61 4.85
CA VAL A 136 12.60 7.39 5.41
C VAL A 136 13.68 6.46 5.95
N LEU A 137 14.67 6.12 5.12
CA LEU A 137 15.70 5.14 5.47
C LEU A 137 16.53 5.57 6.70
N LEU A 138 16.99 6.82 6.72
CA LEU A 138 17.82 7.32 7.81
C LEU A 138 17.03 7.47 9.11
N GLN A 139 15.78 7.96 9.03
CA GLN A 139 14.97 8.14 10.23
C GLN A 139 14.59 6.81 10.86
N THR A 140 14.14 5.85 10.06
CA THR A 140 13.75 4.53 10.57
C THR A 140 14.95 3.75 11.09
N ALA A 141 16.07 3.74 10.38
CA ALA A 141 17.32 3.12 10.84
C ALA A 141 17.81 3.72 12.17
N LYS A 142 17.77 5.05 12.28
CA LYS A 142 18.15 5.75 13.52
C LYS A 142 17.26 5.34 14.70
N GLU A 143 15.96 5.30 14.51
CA GLU A 143 15.02 4.96 15.58
C GLU A 143 15.12 3.49 16.00
N ILE A 144 15.25 2.57 15.05
CA ILE A 144 15.44 1.15 15.36
C ILE A 144 16.77 0.94 16.08
N HIS A 145 17.85 1.55 15.60
CA HIS A 145 19.17 1.38 16.19
C HIS A 145 19.28 2.00 17.60
N PHE A 146 18.88 3.27 17.75
CA PHE A 146 19.06 3.99 19.01
C PHE A 146 17.87 3.87 19.97
N GLY A 147 16.64 3.79 19.44
CA GLY A 147 15.42 3.70 20.24
C GLY A 147 15.16 2.31 20.79
N PHE A 148 15.40 1.29 19.99
CA PHE A 148 15.22 -0.12 20.39
C PHE A 148 16.52 -0.84 20.72
N ASP A 149 17.66 -0.20 20.49
CA ASP A 149 18.99 -0.84 20.67
C ASP A 149 19.11 -2.15 19.88
N HIS A 150 18.45 -2.22 18.70
CA HIS A 150 18.36 -3.41 17.87
C HIS A 150 19.74 -3.85 17.36
N LYS A 151 20.02 -5.14 17.47
CA LYS A 151 21.26 -5.79 17.02
C LYS A 151 20.97 -6.71 15.83
N PRO A 152 21.95 -7.02 14.98
CA PRO A 152 21.77 -7.95 13.86
C PRO A 152 21.30 -9.36 14.24
N SER A 153 21.51 -9.77 15.51
CA SER A 153 21.06 -11.05 16.05
C SER A 153 19.61 -11.05 16.52
N ASP A 154 19.01 -9.88 16.69
CA ASP A 154 17.67 -9.74 17.24
C ASP A 154 16.60 -10.09 16.22
N ARG A 155 15.46 -10.54 16.71
CA ARG A 155 14.24 -10.71 15.90
C ARG A 155 13.28 -9.62 16.27
N PHE A 156 13.09 -8.68 15.35
CA PHE A 156 12.15 -7.59 15.52
C PHE A 156 10.76 -8.00 15.04
N PHE A 157 9.73 -7.76 15.83
CA PHE A 157 8.35 -8.04 15.48
C PHE A 157 7.46 -6.89 15.94
N TRP A 158 6.71 -6.33 14.98
CA TRP A 158 5.77 -5.25 15.23
C TRP A 158 4.45 -5.52 14.54
N VAL A 159 3.35 -5.51 15.31
CA VAL A 159 2.00 -5.72 14.75
C VAL A 159 1.45 -4.38 14.29
N SER A 160 1.43 -4.18 12.98
CA SER A 160 0.86 -2.98 12.36
C SER A 160 0.30 -3.31 10.97
N ASP A 161 -0.50 -2.41 10.42
CA ASP A 161 -0.94 -2.43 9.03
C ASP A 161 0.04 -1.59 8.19
N ILE A 162 0.34 -2.03 6.96
CA ILE A 162 1.27 -1.33 6.08
C ILE A 162 0.74 0.05 5.65
N GLY A 163 -0.57 0.23 5.67
CA GLY A 163 -1.22 1.51 5.42
C GLY A 163 -1.22 2.48 6.60
N TRP A 164 -0.66 2.07 7.73
CA TRP A 164 -0.44 2.90 8.90
C TRP A 164 1.03 3.29 9.00
N MET A 165 1.32 4.49 9.50
CA MET A 165 2.71 5.01 9.60
C MET A 165 3.71 3.98 10.14
N MET A 166 3.33 3.21 11.13
CA MET A 166 4.21 2.20 11.75
C MET A 166 4.46 0.98 10.86
N GLY A 167 3.62 0.71 9.85
CA GLY A 167 3.86 -0.37 8.90
C GLY A 167 5.12 -0.13 8.06
N PRO A 168 5.17 0.93 7.24
CA PRO A 168 6.38 1.30 6.49
C PRO A 168 7.61 1.55 7.37
N TRP A 169 7.41 2.02 8.60
CA TRP A 169 8.51 2.28 9.54
C TRP A 169 9.20 1.00 10.02
N THR A 170 8.50 -0.13 10.06
CA THR A 170 9.04 -1.41 10.57
C THR A 170 9.55 -2.36 9.49
N LEU A 171 9.39 -2.00 8.21
CA LEU A 171 9.91 -2.74 7.07
C LEU A 171 11.35 -2.36 6.77
#